data_97d7a7f8cdbeb4492451f70cc294b160
#
_entry.id   97d7a7f8cdbeb4492451f70cc294b160
#
_cell.length_a   1.000
_cell.length_b   1.000
_cell.length_c   1.000
_cell.angle_alpha   90.00
_cell.angle_beta   90.00
_cell.angle_gamma   90.00
#
_symmetry.space_group_name_H-M   'P 1'
#
loop_
_entity.id
_entity.type
_entity.pdbx_description
1 polymer ?
#
loop_
_entity_poly.entity_id
_entity_poly.type
_entity_poly.pdbx_seq_one_letter_code
_entity_poly.pdbx_strand_id
1 'polypeptide(L)'
;MKIAKTLDLKGTGIEPLNKLETFILIEGTRHYYISSEGRLVSDLRGRAYLHKNTAYGNGRVHWKIRYEGKDGALREKDEYADSLVAQAFLEKVRGRKKLWHIDGDISNSRYDNLIYVSPNELDALRKGDITIGGLGRTQEYVPFLNNSRMKAKRLWNDMYSRCYNEKFHERYPQYSGCCICKEWLGDREKFYTWVEENYYMVGNEQMDLDKDILFKGNRVYSPETCIFAPHAINTLFLNCKKGRGECPVGVHYDKGKGKYRASLNVGGRNINLDRFDTPEEAFLQYKRHKEALIVSMADRYKGRIPGRLYKAMINWKIEIDD
;
A
#
# COMPACT_ATOMS: atom_id res chain seq x y z
N MET A 1 8.31 18.00 -9.49
CA MET A 1 8.66 16.59 -9.65
C MET A 1 8.65 16.28 -11.15
N LYS A 2 9.78 15.87 -11.77
CA LYS A 2 9.79 15.48 -13.19
C LYS A 2 9.01 14.18 -13.31
N ILE A 3 7.97 14.16 -14.13
CA ILE A 3 7.25 12.93 -14.47
C ILE A 3 8.24 12.02 -15.22
N ALA A 4 8.51 10.84 -14.67
CA ALA A 4 9.38 9.87 -15.32
C ALA A 4 8.71 9.39 -16.61
N LYS A 5 9.47 9.37 -17.73
CA LYS A 5 8.98 8.85 -18.99
C LYS A 5 8.88 7.33 -18.89
N THR A 6 7.69 6.79 -19.16
CA THR A 6 7.43 5.35 -19.19
C THR A 6 7.39 4.83 -20.62
N LEU A 7 7.71 3.56 -20.82
CA LEU A 7 7.58 2.87 -22.11
C LEU A 7 6.21 2.16 -22.16
N ASP A 8 5.43 2.44 -23.21
CA ASP A 8 4.26 1.64 -23.53
C ASP A 8 4.70 0.41 -24.32
N LEU A 9 4.38 -0.78 -23.83
CA LEU A 9 4.73 -2.04 -24.49
C LEU A 9 3.79 -2.43 -25.62
N LYS A 10 2.68 -1.72 -25.81
CA LYS A 10 1.70 -2.03 -26.84
C LYS A 10 2.34 -2.02 -28.24
N GLY A 11 2.23 -3.14 -28.96
CA GLY A 11 2.81 -3.30 -30.30
C GLY A 11 4.32 -3.53 -30.33
N THR A 12 5.00 -3.67 -29.19
CA THR A 12 6.46 -3.91 -29.14
C THR A 12 6.85 -5.38 -29.29
N GLY A 13 5.91 -6.31 -29.07
CA GLY A 13 6.19 -7.75 -29.00
C GLY A 13 6.87 -8.18 -27.69
N ILE A 14 7.02 -7.27 -26.72
CA ILE A 14 7.56 -7.57 -25.39
C ILE A 14 6.38 -7.74 -24.44
N GLU A 15 6.22 -8.96 -23.91
CA GLU A 15 5.18 -9.24 -22.91
C GLU A 15 5.67 -8.87 -21.52
N PRO A 16 4.84 -8.18 -20.70
CA PRO A 16 5.16 -7.92 -19.30
C PRO A 16 5.16 -9.25 -18.51
N LEU A 17 6.04 -9.38 -17.51
CA LEU A 17 6.09 -10.55 -16.64
C LEU A 17 4.87 -10.63 -15.71
N ASN A 18 4.27 -9.47 -15.43
CA ASN A 18 3.02 -9.34 -14.69
C ASN A 18 2.32 -8.02 -15.06
N LYS A 19 1.05 -7.87 -14.68
CA LYS A 19 0.23 -6.67 -14.99
C LYS A 19 0.78 -5.35 -14.42
N LEU A 20 1.71 -5.42 -13.48
CA LEU A 20 2.26 -4.28 -12.75
C LEU A 20 3.68 -3.92 -13.20
N GLU A 21 4.27 -4.72 -14.08
CA GLU A 21 5.60 -4.42 -14.58
C GLU A 21 5.59 -3.09 -15.35
N THR A 22 6.40 -2.16 -14.89
CA THR A 22 6.53 -0.83 -15.46
C THR A 22 7.95 -0.58 -15.90
N PHE A 23 8.12 0.04 -17.06
CA PHE A 23 9.42 0.40 -17.64
C PHE A 23 9.61 1.90 -17.55
N ILE A 24 10.69 2.35 -16.90
CA ILE A 24 11.02 3.77 -16.70
C ILE A 24 12.31 4.10 -17.46
N LEU A 25 12.30 5.25 -18.17
CA LEU A 25 13.46 5.76 -18.85
C LEU A 25 14.59 6.01 -17.85
N ILE A 26 15.77 5.43 -18.11
CA ILE A 26 16.96 5.61 -17.29
C ILE A 26 17.44 7.06 -17.42
N GLU A 27 17.63 7.75 -16.29
CA GLU A 27 18.07 9.14 -16.25
C GLU A 27 19.40 9.34 -16.99
N GLY A 28 19.49 10.35 -17.84
CA GLY A 28 20.66 10.63 -18.66
C GLY A 28 20.77 9.78 -19.94
N THR A 29 19.76 8.96 -20.24
CA THR A 29 19.63 8.23 -21.49
C THR A 29 18.43 8.71 -22.31
N ARG A 30 18.36 8.38 -23.58
CA ARG A 30 17.20 8.67 -24.45
C ARG A 30 16.37 7.45 -24.78
N HIS A 31 16.98 6.26 -24.68
CA HIS A 31 16.44 5.06 -25.31
C HIS A 31 16.46 3.81 -24.41
N TYR A 32 16.93 3.92 -23.18
CA TYR A 32 17.04 2.77 -22.29
C TYR A 32 16.05 2.88 -21.14
N TYR A 33 15.30 1.81 -20.94
CA TYR A 33 14.27 1.72 -19.91
C TYR A 33 14.56 0.52 -19.02
N ILE A 34 14.50 0.73 -17.73
CA ILE A 34 14.59 -0.34 -16.72
C ILE A 34 13.21 -0.67 -16.18
N SER A 35 12.90 -1.95 -16.03
CA SER A 35 11.63 -2.37 -15.45
C SER A 35 11.71 -2.58 -13.95
N SER A 36 10.55 -2.56 -13.31
CA SER A 36 10.38 -2.93 -11.89
C SER A 36 10.83 -4.38 -11.61
N GLU A 37 10.83 -5.22 -12.63
CA GLU A 37 11.25 -6.63 -12.55
C GLU A 37 12.74 -6.85 -12.86
N GLY A 38 13.51 -5.75 -13.04
CA GLY A 38 14.94 -5.83 -13.33
C GLY A 38 15.28 -6.19 -14.77
N ARG A 39 14.40 -5.90 -15.74
CA ARG A 39 14.64 -6.12 -17.18
C ARG A 39 15.00 -4.82 -17.88
N LEU A 40 15.95 -4.86 -18.82
CA LEU A 40 16.36 -3.72 -19.63
C LEU A 40 15.72 -3.79 -21.01
N VAL A 41 15.09 -2.69 -21.45
CA VAL A 41 14.58 -2.51 -22.79
C VAL A 41 15.22 -1.26 -23.40
N SER A 42 15.52 -1.30 -24.71
CA SER A 42 15.85 -0.11 -25.48
C SER A 42 14.88 0.09 -26.64
N ASP A 43 14.57 1.35 -26.99
CA ASP A 43 13.70 1.73 -28.10
C ASP A 43 14.49 2.37 -29.25
N LEU A 44 15.61 1.79 -29.60
CA LEU A 44 16.47 2.27 -30.67
C LEU A 44 15.81 2.15 -32.04
N ARG A 45 15.84 3.24 -32.86
CA ARG A 45 15.28 3.28 -34.22
C ARG A 45 13.80 2.90 -34.31
N GLY A 46 13.02 3.23 -33.29
CA GLY A 46 11.57 2.96 -33.25
C GLY A 46 11.19 1.50 -33.06
N ARG A 47 12.13 0.64 -32.65
CA ARG A 47 11.88 -0.76 -32.28
C ARG A 47 12.32 -1.00 -30.85
N ALA A 48 11.43 -1.59 -30.05
CA ALA A 48 11.77 -2.02 -28.71
C ALA A 48 12.55 -3.34 -28.75
N TYR A 49 13.62 -3.40 -27.97
CA TYR A 49 14.47 -4.58 -27.85
C TYR A 49 14.69 -4.92 -26.38
N LEU A 50 14.31 -6.14 -25.99
CA LEU A 50 14.56 -6.67 -24.65
C LEU A 50 15.98 -7.24 -24.59
N HIS A 51 16.81 -6.68 -23.72
CA HIS A 51 18.19 -7.11 -23.52
C HIS A 51 18.24 -8.39 -22.69
N LYS A 52 19.12 -9.31 -23.11
CA LYS A 52 19.43 -10.49 -22.28
C LYS A 52 20.19 -10.08 -21.03
N ASN A 53 19.90 -10.74 -19.92
CA ASN A 53 20.64 -10.54 -18.68
C ASN A 53 22.05 -11.10 -18.84
N THR A 54 23.04 -10.27 -18.60
CA THR A 54 24.45 -10.68 -18.53
C THR A 54 24.86 -10.61 -17.06
N ALA A 55 25.34 -11.72 -16.51
CA ALA A 55 25.78 -11.76 -15.11
C ALA A 55 27.29 -11.85 -15.02
N TYR A 56 27.89 -11.15 -14.05
CA TYR A 56 29.27 -11.41 -13.63
C TYR A 56 29.39 -12.74 -12.88
N GLY A 57 30.64 -13.19 -12.64
CA GLY A 57 30.88 -14.45 -11.94
C GLY A 57 30.28 -14.55 -10.53
N ASN A 58 29.90 -13.43 -9.94
CA ASN A 58 29.16 -13.37 -8.68
C ASN A 58 27.64 -13.44 -8.83
N GLY A 59 27.10 -13.56 -10.06
CA GLY A 59 25.66 -13.63 -10.34
C GLY A 59 24.98 -12.27 -10.52
N ARG A 60 25.66 -11.15 -10.27
CA ARG A 60 25.06 -9.81 -10.38
C ARG A 60 24.84 -9.42 -11.84
N VAL A 61 23.60 -9.08 -12.22
CA VAL A 61 23.23 -8.71 -13.58
C VAL A 61 23.69 -7.29 -13.92
N HIS A 62 24.24 -7.11 -15.13
CA HIS A 62 24.71 -5.82 -15.61
C HIS A 62 24.53 -5.67 -17.12
N TRP A 63 24.59 -4.41 -17.60
CA TRP A 63 24.59 -4.04 -19.02
C TRP A 63 25.49 -2.84 -19.29
N LYS A 64 26.00 -2.74 -20.52
CA LYS A 64 26.62 -1.51 -21.04
C LYS A 64 25.54 -0.58 -21.55
N ILE A 65 25.42 0.60 -20.96
CA ILE A 65 24.41 1.59 -21.30
C ILE A 65 25.11 2.86 -21.84
N ARG A 66 24.55 3.45 -22.87
CA ARG A 66 25.03 4.69 -23.47
C ARG A 66 24.29 5.88 -22.88
N TYR A 67 25.06 6.76 -22.31
CA TYR A 67 24.61 8.04 -21.76
C TYR A 67 25.02 9.18 -22.67
N GLU A 68 24.18 10.19 -22.78
CA GLU A 68 24.51 11.42 -23.47
C GLU A 68 25.13 12.40 -22.48
N GLY A 69 26.38 12.80 -22.72
CA GLY A 69 27.05 13.84 -21.95
C GLY A 69 26.47 15.22 -22.21
N LYS A 70 26.76 16.19 -21.34
CA LYS A 70 26.37 17.59 -21.52
C LYS A 70 26.95 18.20 -22.80
N ASP A 71 28.02 17.63 -23.29
CA ASP A 71 28.75 17.95 -24.52
C ASP A 71 28.17 17.25 -25.77
N GLY A 72 27.06 16.50 -25.60
CA GLY A 72 26.44 15.70 -26.68
C GLY A 72 27.20 14.42 -27.02
N ALA A 73 28.34 14.15 -26.38
CA ALA A 73 29.10 12.92 -26.64
C ALA A 73 28.43 11.71 -25.96
N LEU A 74 28.36 10.59 -26.69
CA LEU A 74 27.86 9.32 -26.15
C LEU A 74 28.99 8.61 -25.38
N ARG A 75 28.73 8.26 -24.14
CA ARG A 75 29.64 7.51 -23.27
C ARG A 75 29.01 6.25 -22.79
N GLU A 76 29.72 5.13 -22.90
CA GLU A 76 29.27 3.85 -22.37
C GLU A 76 29.68 3.69 -20.91
N LYS A 77 28.79 3.12 -20.13
CA LYS A 77 29.01 2.80 -18.72
C LYS A 77 28.41 1.45 -18.39
N ASP A 78 29.16 0.65 -17.62
CA ASP A 78 28.63 -0.59 -17.05
C ASP A 78 27.69 -0.24 -15.88
N GLU A 79 26.45 -0.65 -15.97
CA GLU A 79 25.43 -0.41 -14.96
C GLU A 79 24.86 -1.75 -14.45
N TYR A 80 24.68 -1.82 -13.15
CA TYR A 80 24.07 -2.98 -12.51
C TYR A 80 22.55 -2.86 -12.47
N ALA A 81 21.86 -3.99 -12.73
CA ALA A 81 20.41 -4.04 -12.74
C ALA A 81 19.79 -3.55 -11.43
N ASP A 82 20.28 -4.04 -10.29
CA ASP A 82 19.84 -3.62 -8.96
C ASP A 82 20.00 -2.12 -8.71
N SER A 83 21.11 -1.53 -9.18
CA SER A 83 21.38 -0.09 -9.02
C SER A 83 20.43 0.75 -9.88
N LEU A 84 20.16 0.32 -11.11
CA LEU A 84 19.22 0.99 -12.01
C LEU A 84 17.78 0.90 -11.48
N VAL A 85 17.37 -0.29 -11.05
CA VAL A 85 16.06 -0.50 -10.43
C VAL A 85 15.92 0.36 -9.18
N ALA A 86 16.90 0.33 -8.29
CA ALA A 86 16.85 1.12 -7.07
C ALA A 86 16.79 2.64 -7.34
N GLN A 87 17.51 3.13 -8.36
CA GLN A 87 17.45 4.55 -8.75
C GLN A 87 16.11 4.95 -9.33
N ALA A 88 15.47 4.06 -10.11
CA ALA A 88 14.21 4.33 -10.78
C ALA A 88 12.99 4.16 -9.86
N PHE A 89 13.05 3.22 -8.90
CA PHE A 89 11.88 2.71 -8.20
C PHE A 89 11.93 2.83 -6.67
N LEU A 90 13.10 3.09 -6.07
CA LEU A 90 13.21 3.25 -4.63
C LEU A 90 13.45 4.70 -4.23
N GLU A 91 12.85 5.12 -3.13
CA GLU A 91 13.12 6.41 -2.55
C GLU A 91 14.50 6.44 -1.90
N LYS A 92 15.25 7.53 -2.13
CA LYS A 92 16.55 7.76 -1.50
C LYS A 92 16.36 8.22 -0.05
N VAL A 93 16.77 7.39 0.89
CA VAL A 93 16.70 7.69 2.32
C VAL A 93 18.04 8.31 2.78
N ARG A 94 17.98 9.43 3.50
CA ARG A 94 19.18 10.08 4.04
C ARG A 94 19.98 9.12 4.94
N GLY A 95 21.27 8.97 4.64
CA GLY A 95 22.16 8.07 5.39
C GLY A 95 22.18 6.62 4.92
N ARG A 96 21.22 6.19 4.10
CA ARG A 96 21.13 4.85 3.51
C ARG A 96 21.55 4.89 2.05
N LYS A 97 22.74 4.41 1.73
CA LYS A 97 23.33 4.48 0.37
C LYS A 97 23.76 3.11 -0.17
N LYS A 98 23.66 2.06 0.64
CA LYS A 98 24.00 0.70 0.22
C LYS A 98 22.73 -0.04 -0.16
N LEU A 99 22.81 -0.93 -1.13
CA LEU A 99 21.71 -1.81 -1.52
C LEU A 99 21.86 -3.16 -0.83
N TRP A 100 20.74 -3.69 -0.40
CA TRP A 100 20.61 -5.03 0.16
C TRP A 100 19.52 -5.79 -0.59
N HIS A 101 19.77 -7.06 -0.96
CA HIS A 101 18.80 -7.96 -1.54
C HIS A 101 18.11 -8.73 -0.40
N ILE A 102 16.79 -8.58 -0.32
CA ILE A 102 15.98 -9.05 0.81
C ILE A 102 15.99 -10.58 0.93
N ASP A 103 15.97 -11.27 -0.21
CA ASP A 103 16.02 -12.74 -0.29
C ASP A 103 17.44 -13.32 -0.24
N GLY A 104 18.47 -12.45 -0.27
CA GLY A 104 19.88 -12.83 -0.33
C GLY A 104 20.37 -13.21 -1.74
N ASP A 105 19.50 -13.26 -2.76
CA ASP A 105 19.88 -13.53 -4.14
C ASP A 105 20.23 -12.22 -4.87
N ILE A 106 21.52 -12.00 -5.11
CA ILE A 106 22.03 -10.81 -5.80
C ILE A 106 21.69 -10.76 -7.29
N SER A 107 21.22 -11.84 -7.88
CA SER A 107 20.73 -11.88 -9.26
C SER A 107 19.28 -11.39 -9.37
N ASN A 108 18.54 -11.42 -8.27
CA ASN A 108 17.16 -10.95 -8.17
C ASN A 108 17.11 -9.44 -7.98
N SER A 109 17.18 -8.71 -9.08
CA SER A 109 17.16 -7.23 -9.10
C SER A 109 15.76 -6.65 -9.15
N ARG A 110 14.72 -7.41 -8.81
CA ARG A 110 13.35 -6.89 -8.68
C ARG A 110 13.33 -5.79 -7.63
N TYR A 111 12.63 -4.69 -7.91
CA TYR A 111 12.60 -3.56 -7.00
C TYR A 111 12.03 -3.92 -5.61
N ASP A 112 11.15 -4.94 -5.55
CA ASP A 112 10.56 -5.44 -4.30
C ASP A 112 11.53 -6.30 -3.47
N ASN A 113 12.60 -6.72 -4.07
CA ASN A 113 13.68 -7.42 -3.41
C ASN A 113 14.82 -6.51 -2.96
N LEU A 114 14.73 -5.20 -3.23
CA LEU A 114 15.81 -4.26 -2.97
C LEU A 114 15.44 -3.28 -1.86
N ILE A 115 16.40 -2.95 -1.01
CA ILE A 115 16.26 -1.93 0.03
C ILE A 115 17.54 -1.14 0.20
N TYR A 116 17.43 0.19 0.39
CA TYR A 116 18.56 1.00 0.81
C TYR A 116 18.84 0.83 2.30
N VAL A 117 20.09 0.59 2.66
CA VAL A 117 20.56 0.42 4.03
C VAL A 117 21.75 1.35 4.31
N SER A 118 21.96 1.71 5.56
CA SER A 118 23.19 2.37 6.03
C SER A 118 24.34 1.35 6.11
N PRO A 119 25.61 1.78 6.17
CA PRO A 119 26.73 0.88 6.38
C PRO A 119 26.58 0.01 7.63
N ASN A 120 26.13 0.58 8.74
CA ASN A 120 25.97 -0.14 10.00
C ASN A 120 24.84 -1.20 9.91
N GLU A 121 23.71 -0.86 9.27
CA GLU A 121 22.62 -1.80 9.01
C GLU A 121 23.08 -2.93 8.09
N LEU A 122 23.89 -2.63 7.07
CA LEU A 122 24.45 -3.62 6.17
C LEU A 122 25.34 -4.64 6.91
N ASP A 123 26.19 -4.15 7.80
CA ASP A 123 27.08 -5.02 8.59
C ASP A 123 26.29 -5.87 9.59
N ALA A 124 25.27 -5.30 10.22
CA ALA A 124 24.39 -6.02 11.14
C ALA A 124 23.55 -7.10 10.41
N LEU A 125 23.04 -6.80 9.20
CA LEU A 125 22.35 -7.77 8.34
C LEU A 125 23.27 -8.94 7.93
N ARG A 126 24.50 -8.63 7.55
CA ARG A 126 25.51 -9.66 7.16
C ARG A 126 25.89 -10.59 8.33
N LYS A 127 25.90 -10.05 9.55
CA LYS A 127 26.18 -10.82 10.78
C LYS A 127 24.96 -11.57 11.30
N GLY A 128 23.76 -11.25 10.80
CA GLY A 128 22.50 -11.78 11.32
C GLY A 128 22.05 -11.13 12.64
N ASP A 129 22.67 -10.02 13.06
CA ASP A 129 22.33 -9.30 14.29
C ASP A 129 20.96 -8.61 14.19
N ILE A 130 20.55 -8.27 12.99
CA ILE A 130 19.22 -7.70 12.70
C ILE A 130 18.57 -8.38 11.50
N THR A 131 17.26 -8.34 11.47
CA THR A 131 16.45 -8.75 10.31
C THR A 131 15.93 -7.52 9.57
N ILE A 132 15.48 -7.68 8.34
CA ILE A 132 14.87 -6.59 7.56
C ILE A 132 13.68 -5.96 8.28
N GLY A 133 12.90 -6.76 9.00
CA GLY A 133 11.82 -6.27 9.89
C GLY A 133 12.30 -5.39 11.04
N GLY A 134 13.57 -5.52 11.45
CA GLY A 134 14.20 -4.71 12.50
C GLY A 134 14.74 -3.36 12.01
N LEU A 135 14.81 -3.11 10.70
CA LEU A 135 15.33 -1.86 10.12
C LEU A 135 14.43 -0.63 10.32
N GLY A 136 13.30 -0.79 11.00
CA GLY A 136 12.36 0.30 11.24
C GLY A 136 11.63 0.76 9.95
N ARG A 137 10.42 1.25 10.11
CA ARG A 137 9.48 1.61 9.03
C ARG A 137 9.81 2.95 8.33
N THR A 138 11.04 3.20 7.92
CA THR A 138 11.44 4.51 7.39
C THR A 138 11.64 4.55 5.88
N GLN A 139 11.21 3.55 5.14
CA GLN A 139 11.03 3.70 3.70
C GLN A 139 9.58 4.04 3.40
N GLU A 140 9.29 5.32 3.23
CA GLU A 140 8.12 5.75 2.47
C GLU A 140 8.39 5.37 1.01
N TYR A 141 7.54 4.50 0.48
CA TYR A 141 7.60 4.09 -0.93
C TYR A 141 7.26 5.27 -1.82
N VAL A 142 8.02 5.43 -2.88
CA VAL A 142 7.57 6.25 -4.02
C VAL A 142 6.24 5.66 -4.49
N PRO A 143 5.15 6.42 -4.49
CA PRO A 143 3.78 5.91 -4.70
C PRO A 143 3.56 5.26 -6.06
N PHE A 144 4.53 5.31 -6.96
CA PHE A 144 4.36 4.98 -8.37
C PHE A 144 4.46 3.49 -8.70
N LEU A 145 4.95 2.67 -7.77
CA LEU A 145 5.20 1.27 -8.07
C LEU A 145 4.82 0.41 -6.88
N ASN A 146 3.68 -0.19 -7.06
CA ASN A 146 3.19 -1.22 -6.20
C ASN A 146 4.10 -2.44 -6.29
N ASN A 147 4.94 -2.58 -5.29
CA ASN A 147 5.46 -3.88 -4.94
C ASN A 147 4.32 -4.74 -4.41
N SER A 148 3.57 -5.32 -5.34
CA SER A 148 2.43 -6.15 -5.00
C SER A 148 2.82 -7.27 -4.04
N ARG A 149 3.95 -7.93 -4.27
CA ARG A 149 4.34 -9.10 -3.49
C ARG A 149 4.90 -8.79 -2.10
N MET A 150 5.76 -7.75 -1.94
CA MET A 150 6.18 -7.30 -0.60
C MET A 150 5.03 -6.67 0.17
N LYS A 151 4.18 -5.92 -0.53
CA LYS A 151 2.96 -5.39 0.04
C LYS A 151 2.03 -6.51 0.45
N ALA A 152 1.85 -7.52 -0.38
CA ALA A 152 1.05 -8.70 -0.07
C ALA A 152 1.62 -9.48 1.13
N LYS A 153 2.94 -9.68 1.22
CA LYS A 153 3.59 -10.29 2.39
C LYS A 153 3.37 -9.48 3.67
N ARG A 154 3.49 -8.16 3.59
CA ARG A 154 3.22 -7.28 4.74
C ARG A 154 1.75 -7.32 5.15
N LEU A 155 0.84 -7.19 4.18
CA LEU A 155 -0.59 -7.32 4.41
C LEU A 155 -0.95 -8.68 5.00
N TRP A 156 -0.31 -9.76 4.53
CA TRP A 156 -0.45 -11.08 5.11
C TRP A 156 -0.06 -11.11 6.58
N ASN A 157 1.13 -10.61 6.91
CA ASN A 157 1.63 -10.61 8.29
C ASN A 157 0.75 -9.76 9.21
N ASP A 158 0.31 -8.59 8.73
CA ASP A 158 -0.60 -7.71 9.48
C ASP A 158 -1.97 -8.39 9.69
N MET A 159 -2.53 -9.02 8.66
CA MET A 159 -3.78 -9.78 8.71
C MET A 159 -3.65 -10.99 9.65
N TYR A 160 -2.57 -11.77 9.52
CA TYR A 160 -2.29 -12.92 10.36
C TYR A 160 -2.15 -12.52 11.84
N SER A 161 -1.44 -11.42 12.12
CA SER A 161 -1.31 -10.89 13.47
C SER A 161 -2.65 -10.45 14.06
N ARG A 162 -3.50 -9.83 13.26
CA ARG A 162 -4.85 -9.44 13.67
C ARG A 162 -5.73 -10.65 14.00
N CYS A 163 -5.54 -11.78 13.32
CA CYS A 163 -6.36 -12.98 13.52
C CYS A 163 -5.87 -13.90 14.64
N TYR A 164 -4.53 -14.01 14.81
CA TYR A 164 -3.97 -15.13 15.58
C TYR A 164 -2.90 -14.73 16.61
N ASN A 165 -2.55 -13.44 16.75
CA ASN A 165 -1.56 -13.01 17.74
C ASN A 165 -2.25 -12.58 19.04
N GLU A 166 -2.10 -13.34 20.10
CA GLU A 166 -2.71 -13.09 21.43
C GLU A 166 -2.30 -11.73 22.01
N LYS A 167 -1.01 -11.37 21.94
CA LYS A 167 -0.51 -10.06 22.42
C LYS A 167 -1.11 -8.89 21.61
N PHE A 168 -1.43 -9.13 20.35
CA PHE A 168 -2.12 -8.15 19.52
C PHE A 168 -3.59 -8.01 19.98
N HIS A 169 -4.26 -9.12 20.35
CA HIS A 169 -5.63 -9.10 20.86
C HIS A 169 -5.75 -8.43 22.23
N GLU A 170 -4.78 -8.59 23.11
CA GLU A 170 -4.72 -7.85 24.40
C GLU A 170 -4.78 -6.33 24.16
N ARG A 171 -4.04 -5.85 23.16
CA ARG A 171 -3.98 -4.43 22.82
C ARG A 171 -5.17 -3.97 21.97
N TYR A 172 -5.67 -4.84 21.08
CA TYR A 172 -6.74 -4.58 20.12
C TYR A 172 -7.82 -5.66 20.15
N PRO A 173 -8.65 -5.73 21.23
CA PRO A 173 -9.63 -6.80 21.43
C PRO A 173 -10.69 -6.91 20.34
N GLN A 174 -10.92 -5.84 19.56
CA GLN A 174 -11.87 -5.83 18.44
C GLN A 174 -11.52 -6.82 17.34
N TYR A 175 -10.28 -7.30 17.27
CA TYR A 175 -9.85 -8.33 16.32
C TYR A 175 -10.00 -9.76 16.85
N SER A 176 -10.32 -9.94 18.13
CA SER A 176 -10.59 -11.26 18.70
C SER A 176 -11.75 -11.92 17.95
N GLY A 177 -11.53 -13.17 17.50
CA GLY A 177 -12.50 -13.92 16.68
C GLY A 177 -12.47 -13.57 15.18
N CYS A 178 -11.54 -12.73 14.72
CA CYS A 178 -11.26 -12.64 13.28
C CYS A 178 -10.49 -13.86 12.80
N CYS A 179 -10.74 -14.29 11.57
CA CYS A 179 -10.03 -15.40 10.95
C CYS A 179 -9.75 -15.15 9.46
N ILE A 180 -8.82 -15.92 8.93
CA ILE A 180 -8.50 -15.97 7.51
C ILE A 180 -9.22 -17.17 6.90
N CYS A 181 -9.78 -17.03 5.70
CA CYS A 181 -10.47 -18.12 5.01
C CYS A 181 -9.51 -19.30 4.76
N LYS A 182 -10.08 -20.51 4.69
CA LYS A 182 -9.32 -21.75 4.52
C LYS A 182 -8.44 -21.73 3.26
N GLU A 183 -8.93 -21.12 2.20
CA GLU A 183 -8.24 -21.03 0.92
C GLU A 183 -6.91 -20.27 1.03
N TRP A 184 -6.93 -19.09 1.65
CA TRP A 184 -5.71 -18.29 1.84
C TRP A 184 -4.80 -18.85 2.93
N LEU A 185 -5.39 -19.42 4.00
CA LEU A 185 -4.62 -20.01 5.10
C LEU A 185 -3.83 -21.26 4.64
N GLY A 186 -4.42 -22.04 3.73
CA GLY A 186 -3.78 -23.22 3.14
C GLY A 186 -2.73 -22.90 2.07
N ASP A 187 -2.91 -21.77 1.38
CA ASP A 187 -1.98 -21.34 0.32
C ASP A 187 -1.89 -19.81 0.27
N ARG A 188 -0.77 -19.29 0.79
CA ARG A 188 -0.50 -17.84 0.82
C ARG A 188 -0.34 -17.21 -0.56
N GLU A 189 0.08 -17.99 -1.55
CA GLU A 189 0.24 -17.49 -2.93
C GLU A 189 -1.12 -17.06 -3.50
N LYS A 190 -2.21 -17.72 -3.15
CA LYS A 190 -3.56 -17.29 -3.54
C LYS A 190 -3.91 -15.91 -3.00
N PHE A 191 -3.54 -15.62 -1.75
CA PHE A 191 -3.71 -14.27 -1.20
C PHE A 191 -2.83 -13.24 -1.94
N TYR A 192 -1.58 -13.58 -2.26
CA TYR A 192 -0.68 -12.67 -2.99
C TYR A 192 -1.21 -12.38 -4.39
N THR A 193 -1.68 -13.40 -5.10
CA THR A 193 -2.34 -13.26 -6.41
C THR A 193 -3.59 -12.38 -6.31
N TRP A 194 -4.42 -12.62 -5.30
CA TRP A 194 -5.60 -11.80 -5.06
C TRP A 194 -5.24 -10.32 -4.81
N VAL A 195 -4.18 -10.05 -4.04
CA VAL A 195 -3.68 -8.68 -3.82
C VAL A 195 -3.26 -8.04 -5.15
N GLU A 196 -2.52 -8.77 -5.98
CA GLU A 196 -2.07 -8.31 -7.30
C GLU A 196 -3.23 -7.96 -8.24
N GLU A 197 -4.30 -8.75 -8.20
CA GLU A 197 -5.48 -8.55 -9.03
C GLU A 197 -6.42 -7.45 -8.54
N ASN A 198 -6.48 -7.22 -7.22
CA ASN A 198 -7.48 -6.35 -6.61
C ASN A 198 -6.91 -5.04 -6.07
N TYR A 199 -5.57 -4.91 -5.96
CA TYR A 199 -4.97 -3.66 -5.52
C TYR A 199 -5.08 -2.59 -6.61
N TYR A 200 -5.45 -1.39 -6.19
CA TYR A 200 -5.50 -0.20 -7.04
C TYR A 200 -4.99 1.01 -6.26
N MET A 201 -4.78 2.12 -6.95
CA MET A 201 -4.35 3.37 -6.35
C MET A 201 -5.33 4.50 -6.62
N VAL A 202 -5.44 5.40 -5.67
CA VAL A 202 -6.16 6.67 -5.81
C VAL A 202 -5.16 7.80 -5.60
N GLY A 203 -4.51 8.24 -6.67
CA GLY A 203 -3.40 9.18 -6.57
C GLY A 203 -2.29 8.63 -5.66
N ASN A 204 -1.85 9.43 -4.68
CA ASN A 204 -0.81 9.07 -3.71
C ASN A 204 -1.40 8.67 -2.35
N GLU A 205 -2.68 8.31 -2.30
CA GLU A 205 -3.33 7.98 -1.04
C GLU A 205 -2.89 6.61 -0.53
N GLN A 206 -2.74 6.50 0.79
CA GLN A 206 -2.57 5.22 1.43
C GLN A 206 -3.81 4.36 1.22
N MET A 207 -3.60 3.10 0.83
CA MET A 207 -4.67 2.12 0.65
C MET A 207 -4.60 1.08 1.78
N ASP A 208 -5.72 0.87 2.45
CA ASP A 208 -5.86 -0.11 3.52
C ASP A 208 -6.63 -1.34 3.03
N LEU A 209 -6.25 -2.52 3.51
CA LEU A 209 -7.03 -3.75 3.34
C LEU A 209 -8.10 -3.78 4.43
N ASP A 210 -9.35 -3.76 4.02
CA ASP A 210 -10.50 -3.88 4.89
C ASP A 210 -11.31 -5.16 4.60
N LYS A 211 -11.98 -5.70 5.63
CA LYS A 211 -12.76 -6.95 5.55
C LYS A 211 -14.25 -6.76 5.88
N ASP A 212 -14.63 -5.62 6.44
CA ASP A 212 -15.99 -5.41 6.99
C ASP A 212 -16.75 -4.21 6.41
N ILE A 213 -16.11 -3.37 5.58
CA ILE A 213 -16.84 -2.32 4.85
C ILE A 213 -17.86 -2.90 3.87
N LEU A 214 -17.55 -4.02 3.20
CA LEU A 214 -18.50 -4.65 2.27
C LEU A 214 -19.63 -5.38 2.98
N PHE A 215 -19.33 -5.95 4.14
CA PHE A 215 -20.26 -6.74 4.96
C PHE A 215 -20.08 -6.35 6.42
N LYS A 216 -20.91 -5.44 6.89
CA LYS A 216 -20.84 -4.89 8.25
C LYS A 216 -20.80 -5.99 9.30
N GLY A 217 -19.82 -5.90 10.20
CA GLY A 217 -19.62 -6.88 11.27
C GLY A 217 -18.92 -8.18 10.85
N ASN A 218 -18.50 -8.30 9.59
CA ASN A 218 -17.76 -9.48 9.13
C ASN A 218 -16.40 -9.61 9.85
N ARG A 219 -16.04 -10.86 10.16
CA ARG A 219 -14.79 -11.20 10.86
C ARG A 219 -13.85 -12.08 10.04
N VAL A 220 -14.22 -12.44 8.81
CA VAL A 220 -13.45 -13.33 7.95
C VAL A 220 -12.73 -12.53 6.89
N TYR A 221 -11.43 -12.70 6.77
CA TYR A 221 -10.66 -12.23 5.63
C TYR A 221 -10.76 -13.25 4.49
N SER A 222 -11.36 -12.87 3.38
CA SER A 222 -11.53 -13.72 2.19
C SER A 222 -11.58 -12.89 0.91
N PRO A 223 -11.46 -13.50 -0.29
CA PRO A 223 -11.62 -12.80 -1.56
C PRO A 223 -12.93 -12.04 -1.70
N GLU A 224 -14.02 -12.57 -1.12
CA GLU A 224 -15.36 -12.01 -1.21
C GLU A 224 -15.53 -10.81 -0.29
N THR A 225 -14.97 -10.88 0.92
CA THR A 225 -15.21 -9.91 1.98
C THR A 225 -14.17 -8.78 2.01
N CYS A 226 -12.95 -9.06 1.53
CA CYS A 226 -11.89 -8.06 1.53
C CYS A 226 -12.00 -7.08 0.36
N ILE A 227 -11.59 -5.85 0.64
CA ILE A 227 -11.46 -4.79 -0.35
C ILE A 227 -10.33 -3.84 0.04
N PHE A 228 -9.66 -3.27 -0.93
CA PHE A 228 -8.79 -2.12 -0.69
C PHE A 228 -9.61 -0.84 -0.67
N ALA A 229 -9.38 -0.01 0.33
CA ALA A 229 -10.03 1.30 0.46
C ALA A 229 -8.97 2.38 0.75
N PRO A 230 -9.09 3.59 0.19
CA PRO A 230 -8.31 4.74 0.64
C PRO A 230 -8.41 4.91 2.16
N HIS A 231 -7.29 5.21 2.82
CA HIS A 231 -7.23 5.38 4.28
C HIS A 231 -8.29 6.36 4.80
N ALA A 232 -8.54 7.44 4.06
CA ALA A 232 -9.58 8.41 4.37
C ALA A 232 -10.99 7.79 4.39
N ILE A 233 -11.27 6.82 3.52
CA ILE A 233 -12.52 6.06 3.52
C ILE A 233 -12.53 5.07 4.69
N ASN A 234 -11.46 4.27 4.84
CA ASN A 234 -11.38 3.23 5.87
C ASN A 234 -11.59 3.80 7.27
N THR A 235 -11.04 4.98 7.57
CA THR A 235 -11.19 5.65 8.86
C THR A 235 -12.62 6.10 9.17
N LEU A 236 -13.49 6.23 8.17
CA LEU A 236 -14.90 6.57 8.42
C LEU A 236 -15.65 5.44 9.14
N PHE A 237 -15.22 4.20 8.98
CA PHE A 237 -15.88 3.02 9.53
C PHE A 237 -15.27 2.53 10.84
N LEU A 238 -14.21 3.19 11.33
CA LEU A 238 -13.62 2.86 12.62
C LEU A 238 -14.57 3.20 13.77
N ASN A 239 -14.77 2.22 14.63
CA ASN A 239 -15.63 2.32 15.79
C ASN A 239 -14.81 2.17 17.09
N CYS A 240 -14.77 3.22 17.92
CA CYS A 240 -13.99 3.27 19.17
C CYS A 240 -14.88 3.03 20.40
N LYS A 241 -15.35 1.78 20.63
CA LYS A 241 -16.22 1.45 21.77
C LYS A 241 -15.60 1.77 23.14
N LYS A 242 -14.30 1.58 23.32
CA LYS A 242 -13.62 1.75 24.63
C LYS A 242 -13.74 3.15 25.26
N GLY A 243 -13.93 4.20 24.46
CA GLY A 243 -13.97 5.58 24.94
C GLY A 243 -15.36 6.15 25.21
N ARG A 244 -16.43 5.40 24.94
CA ARG A 244 -17.82 5.92 24.93
C ARG A 244 -18.59 5.69 26.22
N GLY A 245 -18.19 4.71 27.03
CA GLY A 245 -19.03 4.22 28.12
C GLY A 245 -20.33 3.61 27.61
N GLU A 246 -21.46 3.91 28.24
CA GLU A 246 -22.79 3.40 27.88
C GLU A 246 -23.50 4.22 26.78
N CYS A 247 -22.90 5.33 26.33
CA CYS A 247 -23.52 6.15 25.29
C CYS A 247 -23.43 5.50 23.91
N PRO A 248 -24.44 5.73 23.03
CA PRO A 248 -24.37 5.33 21.62
C PRO A 248 -23.18 5.92 20.88
N VAL A 249 -22.89 5.38 19.69
CA VAL A 249 -21.79 5.89 18.84
C VAL A 249 -21.98 7.38 18.51
N GLY A 250 -20.90 8.18 18.63
CA GLY A 250 -20.92 9.63 18.39
C GLY A 250 -21.60 10.47 19.46
N VAL A 251 -22.03 9.86 20.58
CA VAL A 251 -22.70 10.52 21.69
C VAL A 251 -21.83 10.53 22.93
N HIS A 252 -21.81 11.65 23.65
CA HIS A 252 -21.11 11.84 24.92
C HIS A 252 -22.00 12.57 25.92
N TYR A 253 -22.05 12.12 27.17
CA TYR A 253 -22.75 12.83 28.23
C TYR A 253 -21.91 14.00 28.75
N ASP A 254 -22.44 15.20 28.64
CA ASP A 254 -21.83 16.45 29.13
C ASP A 254 -22.31 16.69 30.58
N LYS A 255 -21.53 16.23 31.55
CA LYS A 255 -21.87 16.35 32.98
C LYS A 255 -22.09 17.81 33.39
N GLY A 256 -21.37 18.77 32.81
CA GLY A 256 -21.50 20.18 33.17
C GLY A 256 -22.79 20.84 32.69
N LYS A 257 -23.43 20.25 31.66
CA LYS A 257 -24.68 20.73 31.10
C LYS A 257 -25.88 19.84 31.36
N GLY A 258 -25.64 18.62 31.89
CA GLY A 258 -26.68 17.63 32.11
C GLY A 258 -27.33 17.11 30.81
N LYS A 259 -26.61 17.18 29.67
CA LYS A 259 -27.17 16.86 28.34
C LYS A 259 -26.26 15.93 27.55
N TYR A 260 -26.79 15.28 26.55
CA TYR A 260 -26.07 14.41 25.62
C TYR A 260 -25.62 15.23 24.41
N ARG A 261 -24.32 15.20 24.14
CA ARG A 261 -23.69 15.89 23.01
C ARG A 261 -23.45 14.94 21.87
N ALA A 262 -23.97 15.25 20.68
CA ALA A 262 -23.61 14.58 19.44
C ALA A 262 -22.35 15.23 18.84
N SER A 263 -21.39 14.44 18.42
CA SER A 263 -20.16 14.92 17.78
C SER A 263 -19.66 13.99 16.69
N LEU A 264 -19.07 14.57 15.65
CA LEU A 264 -18.56 13.87 14.47
C LEU A 264 -17.12 14.27 14.20
N ASN A 265 -16.23 13.29 14.03
CA ASN A 265 -14.87 13.56 13.57
C ASN A 265 -14.84 13.65 12.05
N VAL A 266 -14.33 14.77 11.52
CA VAL A 266 -14.13 15.00 10.09
C VAL A 266 -12.71 15.48 9.87
N GLY A 267 -11.88 14.66 9.20
CA GLY A 267 -10.48 15.00 8.90
C GLY A 267 -9.64 15.30 10.15
N GLY A 268 -9.84 14.56 11.24
CA GLY A 268 -9.13 14.76 12.51
C GLY A 268 -9.69 15.87 13.40
N ARG A 269 -10.69 16.61 12.94
CA ARG A 269 -11.38 17.67 13.72
C ARG A 269 -12.69 17.15 14.26
N ASN A 270 -12.92 17.34 15.55
CA ASN A 270 -14.19 16.99 16.19
C ASN A 270 -15.19 18.14 16.01
N ILE A 271 -16.28 17.88 15.29
CA ILE A 271 -17.38 18.82 15.04
C ILE A 271 -18.47 18.52 16.05
N ASN A 272 -18.86 19.53 16.83
CA ASN A 272 -20.02 19.45 17.70
C ASN A 272 -21.29 19.68 16.90
N LEU A 273 -22.22 18.71 16.92
CA LEU A 273 -23.46 18.79 16.15
C LEU A 273 -24.59 19.44 16.93
N ASP A 274 -24.70 19.19 18.21
CA ASP A 274 -25.55 19.87 19.20
C ASP A 274 -25.63 19.06 20.51
N ARG A 275 -26.49 19.54 21.47
CA ARG A 275 -26.82 18.91 22.74
C ARG A 275 -28.30 18.62 22.85
N PHE A 276 -28.63 17.46 23.41
CA PHE A 276 -29.97 16.90 23.47
C PHE A 276 -30.28 16.41 24.88
N ASP A 277 -31.56 16.23 25.16
CA ASP A 277 -32.00 15.76 26.48
C ASP A 277 -31.88 14.25 26.62
N THR A 278 -31.91 13.50 25.49
CA THR A 278 -31.77 12.05 25.47
C THR A 278 -30.59 11.59 24.61
N PRO A 279 -30.00 10.42 24.91
CA PRO A 279 -28.93 9.87 24.09
C PRO A 279 -29.44 9.43 22.71
N GLU A 280 -30.72 9.05 22.58
CA GLU A 280 -31.34 8.64 21.33
C GLU A 280 -31.46 9.83 20.35
N GLU A 281 -31.90 11.00 20.82
CA GLU A 281 -31.94 12.22 20.01
C GLU A 281 -30.55 12.64 19.52
N ALA A 282 -29.57 12.61 20.41
CA ALA A 282 -28.19 12.88 20.06
C ALA A 282 -27.65 11.88 19.03
N PHE A 283 -27.99 10.60 19.18
CA PHE A 283 -27.63 9.55 18.24
C PHE A 283 -28.27 9.75 16.86
N LEU A 284 -29.55 10.10 16.79
CA LEU A 284 -30.23 10.37 15.51
C LEU A 284 -29.56 11.50 14.73
N GLN A 285 -29.13 12.55 15.41
CA GLN A 285 -28.37 13.64 14.79
C GLN A 285 -26.99 13.16 14.31
N TYR A 286 -26.27 12.40 15.14
CA TYR A 286 -25.00 11.82 14.73
C TYR A 286 -25.18 10.91 13.50
N LYS A 287 -26.12 9.98 13.55
CA LYS A 287 -26.45 9.04 12.46
C LYS A 287 -26.66 9.79 11.14
N ARG A 288 -27.56 10.79 11.15
CA ARG A 288 -27.88 11.60 9.97
C ARG A 288 -26.64 12.25 9.36
N HIS A 289 -25.81 12.91 10.17
CA HIS A 289 -24.63 13.60 9.69
C HIS A 289 -23.52 12.60 9.26
N LYS A 290 -23.36 11.49 9.96
CA LYS A 290 -22.35 10.48 9.63
C LYS A 290 -22.68 9.77 8.33
N GLU A 291 -23.94 9.35 8.12
CA GLU A 291 -24.39 8.73 6.87
C GLU A 291 -24.25 9.71 5.70
N ALA A 292 -24.63 10.97 5.87
CA ALA A 292 -24.43 12.01 4.85
C ALA A 292 -22.93 12.22 4.51
N LEU A 293 -22.06 12.21 5.52
CA LEU A 293 -20.60 12.30 5.32
C LEU A 293 -20.08 11.10 4.52
N ILE A 294 -20.54 9.88 4.83
CA ILE A 294 -20.12 8.65 4.11
C ILE A 294 -20.57 8.74 2.65
N VAL A 295 -21.81 9.14 2.36
CA VAL A 295 -22.31 9.32 1.00
C VAL A 295 -21.51 10.41 0.25
N SER A 296 -21.30 11.57 0.87
CA SER A 296 -20.48 12.63 0.29
C SER A 296 -19.05 12.19 -0.04
N MET A 297 -18.46 11.38 0.85
CA MET A 297 -17.13 10.81 0.60
C MET A 297 -17.19 9.79 -0.55
N ALA A 298 -18.19 8.93 -0.61
CA ALA A 298 -18.37 7.97 -1.71
C ALA A 298 -18.45 8.71 -3.06
N ASP A 299 -19.26 9.79 -3.13
CA ASP A 299 -19.41 10.60 -4.36
C ASP A 299 -18.10 11.30 -4.77
N ARG A 300 -17.30 11.77 -3.79
CA ARG A 300 -15.98 12.35 -4.04
C ARG A 300 -15.02 11.35 -4.71
N TYR A 301 -15.16 10.07 -4.38
CA TYR A 301 -14.32 8.98 -4.92
C TYR A 301 -14.98 8.23 -6.07
N LYS A 302 -16.17 8.61 -6.50
CA LYS A 302 -16.90 7.97 -7.60
C LYS A 302 -16.04 7.87 -8.86
N GLY A 303 -15.99 6.68 -9.45
CA GLY A 303 -15.14 6.39 -10.61
C GLY A 303 -13.65 6.18 -10.31
N ARG A 304 -13.20 6.40 -9.06
CA ARG A 304 -11.82 6.15 -8.63
C ARG A 304 -11.67 4.97 -7.68
N ILE A 305 -12.77 4.47 -7.16
CA ILE A 305 -12.85 3.27 -6.30
C ILE A 305 -13.73 2.20 -6.96
N PRO A 306 -13.56 0.92 -6.60
CA PRO A 306 -14.40 -0.16 -7.11
C PRO A 306 -15.89 0.09 -6.86
N GLY A 307 -16.74 -0.26 -7.83
CA GLY A 307 -18.18 -0.06 -7.73
C GLY A 307 -18.82 -0.78 -6.53
N ARG A 308 -18.24 -1.93 -6.08
CA ARG A 308 -18.70 -2.64 -4.89
C ARG A 308 -18.44 -1.84 -3.61
N LEU A 309 -17.29 -1.13 -3.51
CA LEU A 309 -17.00 -0.25 -2.38
C LEU A 309 -17.95 0.96 -2.37
N TYR A 310 -18.11 1.61 -3.52
CA TYR A 310 -19.05 2.72 -3.66
C TYR A 310 -20.47 2.34 -3.22
N LYS A 311 -20.97 1.18 -3.70
CA LYS A 311 -22.30 0.68 -3.32
C LYS A 311 -22.42 0.37 -1.83
N ALA A 312 -21.40 -0.23 -1.22
CA ALA A 312 -21.36 -0.48 0.22
C ALA A 312 -21.44 0.83 1.01
N MET A 313 -20.70 1.85 0.61
CA MET A 313 -20.69 3.16 1.26
C MET A 313 -22.04 3.87 1.20
N ILE A 314 -22.65 3.98 0.03
CA ILE A 314 -23.95 4.70 -0.12
C ILE A 314 -25.12 4.00 0.58
N ASN A 315 -25.02 2.68 0.81
CA ASN A 315 -26.02 1.88 1.53
C ASN A 315 -25.69 1.68 3.01
N TRP A 316 -24.56 2.24 3.48
CA TRP A 316 -24.13 2.05 4.87
C TRP A 316 -25.11 2.67 5.85
N LYS A 317 -25.50 1.89 6.85
CA LYS A 317 -26.38 2.34 7.94
C LYS A 317 -25.66 2.29 9.28
N ILE A 318 -25.82 3.34 10.05
CA ILE A 318 -25.31 3.43 11.43
C ILE A 318 -26.43 2.96 12.35
N GLU A 319 -26.12 2.02 13.22
CA GLU A 319 -27.09 1.53 14.22
C GLU A 319 -26.67 1.98 15.61
N ILE A 320 -27.65 2.05 16.53
CA ILE A 320 -27.42 2.62 17.86
C ILE A 320 -26.45 1.78 18.72
N ASP A 321 -26.35 0.51 18.43
CA ASP A 321 -25.51 -0.49 19.09
C ASP A 321 -24.14 -0.71 18.42
N ASP A 322 -23.83 0.06 17.39
CA ASP A 322 -22.56 0.02 16.68
C ASP A 322 -21.32 0.27 17.56
#